data_1df640d1c544c4f2e13c652b0e5b9e8a
#
_entry.id   1df640d1c544c4f2e13c652b0e5b9e8a
#
_cell.length_a   1.000
_cell.length_b   1.000
_cell.length_c   1.000
_cell.angle_alpha   90.00
_cell.angle_beta   90.00
_cell.angle_gamma   90.00
#
_symmetry.space_group_name_H-M   'P 1'
#
loop_
_entity.id
_entity.type
_entity.pdbx_description
1 polymer ?
#
loop_
_entity_poly.entity_id
_entity_poly.type
_entity_poly.pdbx_seq_one_letter_code
_entity_poly.pdbx_strand_id
1 'polypeptide(L)'
;MNEIGLPLALRLRRAALIALLLGLWAPVKILWERDIGKQQDDLRYHGFVMDRRLRDDLGQGLTIGVLSGMRSVVADMVWLQVTTAWEKEEWFKMGGLINLCTALQPRAPIFWDMGGWELAWNASVAAMNDKNQPNELRRIKNSRFWIDKGMDIYQRGIENNPQYWRLWNSMANLYQQRLKDYKTAAYYYQKASELPNAPVYLERFPAIMYHMAGDDKASYEAWTALWNRLTPAQRLEPQHFAGKNNAEVLRQIEEKLSIPKEKRVFPY
;
A
#
# COMPACT_ATOMS: atom_id res chain seq x y z
N MET A 1 -4.27 -15.11 36.52
CA MET A 1 -4.60 -16.40 37.17
C MET A 1 -3.35 -17.23 37.21
N ASN A 2 -2.81 -17.50 38.41
CA ASN A 2 -1.51 -18.13 38.63
C ASN A 2 -1.53 -19.60 38.21
N GLU A 3 -0.77 -19.97 37.17
CA GLU A 3 -0.55 -21.37 36.78
C GLU A 3 0.44 -22.13 37.73
N ILE A 4 0.82 -21.53 38.84
CA ILE A 4 1.87 -22.04 39.74
C ILE A 4 1.39 -23.26 40.58
N GLY A 5 0.15 -23.68 40.49
CA GLY A 5 -0.45 -24.74 41.30
C GLY A 5 -0.80 -26.07 40.64
N LEU A 6 -0.59 -26.26 39.33
CA LEU A 6 -0.94 -27.51 38.69
C LEU A 6 0.12 -28.59 38.84
N PRO A 7 -0.27 -29.86 39.23
CA PRO A 7 0.67 -30.98 39.33
C PRO A 7 1.45 -31.19 38.03
N LEU A 8 2.73 -31.51 38.11
CA LEU A 8 3.64 -31.73 36.99
C LEU A 8 3.04 -32.70 35.96
N ALA A 9 2.38 -33.76 36.41
CA ALA A 9 1.72 -34.74 35.56
C ALA A 9 0.60 -34.11 34.67
N LEU A 10 -0.12 -33.12 35.18
CA LEU A 10 -1.17 -32.44 34.45
C LEU A 10 -0.60 -31.47 33.39
N ARG A 11 0.54 -30.83 33.71
CA ARG A 11 1.29 -29.97 32.74
C ARG A 11 1.84 -30.82 31.59
N LEU A 12 2.42 -31.97 31.89
CA LEU A 12 2.93 -32.91 30.89
C LEU A 12 1.81 -33.47 29.98
N ARG A 13 0.65 -33.82 30.58
CA ARG A 13 -0.52 -34.24 29.79
C ARG A 13 -1.05 -33.14 28.87
N ARG A 14 -1.13 -31.90 29.33
CA ARG A 14 -1.52 -30.75 28.49
C ARG A 14 -0.51 -30.49 27.39
N ALA A 15 0.78 -30.52 27.67
CA ALA A 15 1.84 -30.37 26.67
C ALA A 15 1.78 -31.49 25.61
N ALA A 16 1.57 -32.73 26.03
CA ALA A 16 1.41 -33.88 25.15
C ALA A 16 0.16 -33.76 24.27
N LEU A 17 -0.97 -33.28 24.80
CA LEU A 17 -2.19 -33.03 24.05
C LEU A 17 -2.00 -31.92 23.00
N ILE A 18 -1.34 -30.84 23.36
CA ILE A 18 -1.01 -29.75 22.43
C ILE A 18 -0.09 -30.26 21.31
N ALA A 19 0.96 -31.00 21.66
CA ALA A 19 1.87 -31.60 20.69
C ALA A 19 1.13 -32.59 19.75
N LEU A 20 0.20 -33.38 20.26
CA LEU A 20 -0.63 -34.29 19.48
C LEU A 20 -1.55 -33.52 18.53
N LEU A 21 -2.23 -32.45 18.99
CA LEU A 21 -3.09 -31.61 18.17
C LEU A 21 -2.29 -30.91 17.06
N LEU A 22 -1.12 -30.39 17.37
CA LEU A 22 -0.22 -29.80 16.38
C LEU A 22 0.29 -30.84 15.37
N GLY A 23 0.60 -32.05 15.84
CA GLY A 23 1.02 -33.17 14.97
C GLY A 23 -0.09 -33.66 14.04
N LEU A 24 -1.35 -33.67 14.49
CA LEU A 24 -2.52 -34.02 13.67
C LEU A 24 -2.89 -32.89 12.69
N TRP A 25 -2.64 -31.64 13.05
CA TRP A 25 -2.89 -30.49 12.19
C TRP A 25 -1.90 -30.37 11.04
N ALA A 26 -0.64 -30.78 11.23
CA ALA A 26 0.40 -30.67 10.24
C ALA A 26 0.08 -31.35 8.88
N PRO A 27 -0.41 -32.61 8.84
CA PRO A 27 -0.79 -33.23 7.56
C PRO A 27 -1.99 -32.59 6.87
N VAL A 28 -2.98 -32.12 7.65
CA VAL A 28 -4.14 -31.40 7.09
C VAL A 28 -3.70 -30.10 6.43
N LYS A 29 -2.78 -29.40 7.06
CA LYS A 29 -2.18 -28.16 6.55
C LYS A 29 -1.40 -28.41 5.27
N ILE A 30 -0.58 -29.48 5.21
CA ILE A 30 0.20 -29.84 4.02
C ILE A 30 -0.70 -30.13 2.82
N LEU A 31 -1.83 -30.78 3.03
CA LEU A 31 -2.82 -31.05 1.96
C LEU A 31 -3.44 -29.75 1.44
N TRP A 32 -3.80 -28.84 2.33
CA TRP A 32 -4.33 -27.52 1.95
C TRP A 32 -3.27 -26.63 1.26
N GLU A 33 -2.04 -26.62 1.76
CA GLU A 33 -0.95 -25.87 1.15
C GLU A 33 -0.56 -26.40 -0.24
N ARG A 34 -0.69 -27.70 -0.50
CA ARG A 34 -0.49 -28.28 -1.83
C ARG A 34 -1.49 -27.76 -2.85
N ASP A 35 -2.74 -27.58 -2.45
CA ASP A 35 -3.79 -27.11 -3.36
C ASP A 35 -3.66 -25.61 -3.62
N ILE A 36 -3.36 -24.82 -2.58
CA ILE A 36 -3.04 -23.40 -2.67
C ILE A 36 -1.73 -23.18 -3.45
N GLY A 37 -0.72 -24.05 -3.26
CA GLY A 37 0.55 -24.00 -3.95
C GLY A 37 0.40 -24.17 -5.47
N LYS A 38 -0.45 -25.09 -5.92
CA LYS A 38 -0.75 -25.25 -7.36
C LYS A 38 -1.42 -24.01 -7.96
N GLN A 39 -2.38 -23.40 -7.24
CA GLN A 39 -3.00 -22.17 -7.68
C GLN A 39 -2.04 -20.97 -7.68
N GLN A 40 -1.02 -20.98 -6.83
CA GLN A 40 0.03 -19.96 -6.77
C GLN A 40 1.07 -20.12 -7.87
N ASP A 41 1.42 -21.35 -8.26
CA ASP A 41 2.34 -21.63 -9.37
C ASP A 41 1.73 -21.19 -10.71
N ASP A 42 0.43 -21.40 -10.92
CA ASP A 42 -0.30 -20.90 -12.09
C ASP A 42 -0.29 -19.35 -12.18
N LEU A 43 -0.16 -18.66 -11.04
CA LEU A 43 -0.08 -17.20 -10.96
C LEU A 43 1.37 -16.65 -10.99
N ARG A 44 2.36 -17.44 -11.35
CA ARG A 44 3.80 -17.09 -11.36
C ARG A 44 4.31 -16.61 -9.98
N TYR A 45 3.80 -17.19 -8.91
CA TYR A 45 4.24 -16.86 -7.57
C TYR A 45 5.59 -17.55 -7.27
N HIS A 46 6.64 -16.78 -7.09
CA HIS A 46 7.87 -17.28 -6.51
C HIS A 46 7.65 -17.54 -5.02
N GLY A 47 7.72 -18.80 -4.61
CA GLY A 47 7.53 -19.21 -3.22
C GLY A 47 8.45 -18.44 -2.26
N PHE A 48 8.00 -18.30 -1.03
CA PHE A 48 8.80 -17.68 0.03
C PHE A 48 10.10 -18.48 0.24
N VAL A 49 11.24 -17.83 0.04
CA VAL A 49 12.56 -18.38 0.33
C VAL A 49 13.11 -17.67 1.56
N MET A 50 13.35 -18.44 2.63
CA MET A 50 14.01 -17.92 3.82
C MET A 50 15.52 -17.86 3.56
N ASP A 51 16.02 -16.70 3.20
CA ASP A 51 17.45 -16.47 3.06
C ASP A 51 18.16 -16.32 4.44
N ARG A 52 19.50 -16.23 4.41
CA ARG A 52 20.28 -16.11 5.63
C ARG A 52 19.99 -14.81 6.40
N ARG A 53 19.79 -13.69 5.67
CA ARG A 53 19.51 -12.38 6.27
C ARG A 53 18.18 -12.39 6.99
N LEU A 54 17.13 -12.89 6.35
CA LEU A 54 15.79 -12.99 6.94
C LEU A 54 15.79 -13.83 8.23
N ARG A 55 16.57 -14.93 8.25
CA ARG A 55 16.73 -15.78 9.42
C ARG A 55 17.46 -15.07 10.56
N ASP A 56 18.51 -14.33 10.23
CA ASP A 56 19.29 -13.58 11.23
C ASP A 56 18.43 -12.44 11.84
N ASP A 57 17.62 -11.77 11.02
CA ASP A 57 16.72 -10.71 11.47
C ASP A 57 15.57 -11.23 12.36
N LEU A 58 15.07 -12.43 12.09
CA LEU A 58 13.97 -13.04 12.84
C LEU A 58 14.38 -13.59 14.22
N GLY A 59 15.63 -14.02 14.38
CA GLY A 59 16.04 -14.80 15.55
C GLY A 59 15.44 -16.21 15.59
N GLN A 60 15.88 -17.04 16.54
CA GLN A 60 15.55 -18.46 16.57
C GLN A 60 14.05 -18.77 16.75
N GLY A 61 13.40 -18.11 17.70
CA GLY A 61 11.99 -18.39 18.02
C GLY A 61 11.05 -18.09 16.87
N LEU A 62 11.21 -16.93 16.22
CA LEU A 62 10.40 -16.54 15.08
C LEU A 62 10.74 -17.38 13.84
N THR A 63 12.02 -17.77 13.67
CA THR A 63 12.45 -18.70 12.60
C THR A 63 11.71 -20.03 12.69
N ILE A 64 11.58 -20.62 13.88
CA ILE A 64 10.82 -21.86 14.11
C ILE A 64 9.35 -21.66 13.74
N GLY A 65 8.73 -20.52 14.14
CA GLY A 65 7.36 -20.18 13.78
C GLY A 65 7.15 -20.13 12.27
N VAL A 66 8.06 -19.51 11.53
CA VAL A 66 8.00 -19.43 10.05
C VAL A 66 8.13 -20.80 9.42
N LEU A 67 9.10 -21.62 9.86
CA LEU A 67 9.31 -22.98 9.36
C LEU A 67 8.13 -23.91 9.68
N SER A 68 7.41 -23.67 10.79
CA SER A 68 6.18 -24.36 11.15
C SER A 68 4.96 -23.91 10.31
N GLY A 69 5.16 -23.01 9.34
CA GLY A 69 4.12 -22.48 8.48
C GLY A 69 3.23 -21.40 9.12
N MET A 70 3.64 -20.82 10.24
CA MET A 70 2.93 -19.74 10.94
C MET A 70 3.38 -18.34 10.49
N ARG A 71 3.77 -18.18 9.22
CA ARG A 71 4.32 -16.93 8.67
C ARG A 71 3.43 -15.71 8.91
N SER A 72 2.11 -15.87 8.80
CA SER A 72 1.17 -14.78 9.05
C SER A 72 1.21 -14.33 10.50
N VAL A 73 1.18 -15.27 11.43
CA VAL A 73 1.25 -14.94 12.86
C VAL A 73 2.58 -14.26 13.21
N VAL A 74 3.68 -14.76 12.63
CA VAL A 74 5.00 -14.14 12.81
C VAL A 74 5.02 -12.71 12.22
N ALA A 75 4.44 -12.50 11.04
CA ALA A 75 4.33 -11.18 10.44
C ALA A 75 3.54 -10.21 11.32
N ASP A 76 2.43 -10.66 11.90
CA ASP A 76 1.61 -9.86 12.82
C ASP A 76 2.38 -9.50 14.09
N MET A 77 3.14 -10.45 14.66
CA MET A 77 4.02 -10.19 15.81
C MET A 77 5.13 -9.18 15.49
N VAL A 78 5.71 -9.27 14.30
CA VAL A 78 6.71 -8.30 13.83
C VAL A 78 6.06 -6.94 13.61
N TRP A 79 4.82 -6.89 13.12
CA TRP A 79 4.08 -5.63 12.95
C TRP A 79 3.81 -4.91 14.28
N LEU A 80 3.56 -5.63 15.35
CA LEU A 80 3.47 -5.02 16.69
C LEU A 80 4.79 -4.34 17.09
N GLN A 81 5.93 -4.90 16.68
CA GLN A 81 7.24 -4.25 16.90
C GLN A 81 7.44 -3.03 15.99
N VAL A 82 6.84 -3.00 14.77
CA VAL A 82 6.79 -1.79 13.92
C VAL A 82 6.13 -0.65 14.67
N THR A 83 4.96 -0.90 15.30
CA THR A 83 4.24 0.10 16.10
C THR A 83 5.10 0.59 17.27
N THR A 84 5.76 -0.33 18.00
CA THR A 84 6.66 0.04 19.11
C THR A 84 7.86 0.88 18.64
N ALA A 85 8.43 0.57 17.47
CA ALA A 85 9.53 1.33 16.89
C ALA A 85 9.07 2.73 16.43
N TRP A 86 7.84 2.83 15.90
CA TRP A 86 7.19 4.09 15.56
C TRP A 86 7.00 5.00 16.78
N GLU A 87 6.45 4.47 17.88
CA GLU A 87 6.25 5.21 19.13
C GLU A 87 7.55 5.77 19.72
N LYS A 88 8.68 5.07 19.47
CA LYS A 88 10.02 5.46 19.93
C LYS A 88 10.81 6.27 18.92
N GLU A 89 10.19 6.59 17.76
CA GLU A 89 10.85 7.27 16.63
C GLU A 89 12.12 6.53 16.11
N GLU A 90 12.18 5.19 16.29
CA GLU A 90 13.27 4.33 15.81
C GLU A 90 13.11 4.02 14.32
N TRP A 91 13.14 5.05 13.44
CA TRP A 91 12.74 4.97 12.03
C TRP A 91 13.50 3.93 11.22
N PHE A 92 14.79 3.75 11.43
CA PHE A 92 15.58 2.74 10.73
C PHE A 92 15.18 1.31 11.12
N LYS A 93 14.94 1.08 12.41
CA LYS A 93 14.45 -0.20 12.91
C LYS A 93 13.05 -0.49 12.39
N MET A 94 12.17 0.52 12.41
CA MET A 94 10.84 0.44 11.82
C MET A 94 10.89 0.02 10.36
N GLY A 95 11.74 0.66 9.55
CA GLY A 95 11.93 0.32 8.13
C GLY A 95 12.43 -1.12 7.93
N GLY A 96 13.33 -1.60 8.77
CA GLY A 96 13.79 -3.01 8.77
C GLY A 96 12.64 -3.98 9.08
N LEU A 97 11.84 -3.69 10.11
CA LEU A 97 10.69 -4.50 10.49
C LEU A 97 9.59 -4.51 9.42
N ILE A 98 9.33 -3.38 8.75
CA ILE A 98 8.39 -3.30 7.60
C ILE A 98 8.86 -4.22 6.48
N ASN A 99 10.15 -4.16 6.11
CA ASN A 99 10.72 -5.06 5.10
C ASN A 99 10.56 -6.53 5.49
N LEU A 100 10.70 -6.86 6.77
CA LEU A 100 10.51 -8.20 7.29
C LEU A 100 9.05 -8.66 7.17
N CYS A 101 8.08 -7.83 7.57
CA CYS A 101 6.65 -8.12 7.42
C CYS A 101 6.27 -8.38 5.96
N THR A 102 6.73 -7.52 5.05
CA THR A 102 6.43 -7.66 3.61
C THR A 102 7.11 -8.88 2.99
N ALA A 103 8.30 -9.27 3.46
CA ALA A 103 8.96 -10.51 3.05
C ALA A 103 8.23 -11.76 3.55
N LEU A 104 7.71 -11.73 4.79
CA LEU A 104 6.94 -12.83 5.36
C LEU A 104 5.58 -13.01 4.69
N GLN A 105 4.93 -11.90 4.31
CA GLN A 105 3.58 -11.87 3.75
C GLN A 105 3.50 -10.99 2.49
N PRO A 106 4.16 -11.36 1.38
CA PRO A 106 4.23 -10.52 0.18
C PRO A 106 2.85 -10.32 -0.49
N ARG A 107 1.90 -11.24 -0.27
CA ARG A 107 0.53 -11.15 -0.77
C ARG A 107 -0.46 -10.46 0.18
N ALA A 108 0.01 -9.95 1.32
CA ALA A 108 -0.79 -9.13 2.23
C ALA A 108 -0.58 -7.64 1.92
N PRO A 109 -1.44 -7.02 1.08
CA PRO A 109 -1.21 -5.66 0.59
C PRO A 109 -1.20 -4.61 1.70
N ILE A 110 -1.81 -4.94 2.85
CA ILE A 110 -1.89 -4.03 4.00
C ILE A 110 -0.51 -3.65 4.55
N PHE A 111 0.44 -4.59 4.60
CA PHE A 111 1.79 -4.32 5.10
C PHE A 111 2.57 -3.39 4.15
N TRP A 112 2.33 -3.51 2.84
CA TRP A 112 2.91 -2.62 1.84
C TRP A 112 2.30 -1.22 1.92
N ASP A 113 0.98 -1.13 2.04
CA ASP A 113 0.26 0.15 2.06
C ASP A 113 0.59 0.95 3.32
N MET A 114 0.46 0.33 4.50
CA MET A 114 0.81 0.98 5.76
C MET A 114 2.31 1.23 5.88
N GLY A 115 3.15 0.27 5.49
CA GLY A 115 4.60 0.43 5.56
C GLY A 115 5.12 1.55 4.67
N GLY A 116 4.59 1.67 3.44
CA GLY A 116 4.89 2.79 2.55
C GLY A 116 4.47 4.14 3.15
N TRP A 117 3.29 4.18 3.78
CA TRP A 117 2.80 5.37 4.48
C TRP A 117 3.73 5.76 5.63
N GLU A 118 4.06 4.83 6.52
CA GLU A 118 4.90 5.12 7.68
C GLU A 118 6.27 5.73 7.28
N LEU A 119 6.87 5.21 6.23
CA LEU A 119 8.16 5.72 5.75
C LEU A 119 8.01 7.05 5.00
N ALA A 120 7.11 7.10 4.00
CA ALA A 120 6.99 8.27 3.13
C ALA A 120 6.38 9.49 3.81
N TRP A 121 5.59 9.29 4.86
CA TRP A 121 4.89 10.37 5.56
C TRP A 121 5.44 10.59 6.97
N ASN A 122 5.35 9.62 7.86
CA ASN A 122 5.73 9.82 9.26
C ASN A 122 7.23 10.01 9.44
N ALA A 123 8.05 9.06 8.96
CA ALA A 123 9.51 9.16 9.08
C ALA A 123 10.06 10.37 8.30
N SER A 124 9.51 10.66 7.12
CA SER A 124 9.98 11.80 6.31
C SER A 124 9.64 13.15 6.94
N VAL A 125 8.46 13.27 7.58
CA VAL A 125 8.06 14.50 8.30
C VAL A 125 8.89 14.65 9.57
N ALA A 126 9.11 13.57 10.33
CA ALA A 126 10.00 13.59 11.49
C ALA A 126 11.41 14.05 11.11
N ALA A 127 11.98 13.51 10.03
CA ALA A 127 13.30 13.91 9.53
C ALA A 127 13.35 15.38 9.07
N MET A 128 12.26 15.91 8.49
CA MET A 128 12.18 17.31 8.10
C MET A 128 12.12 18.26 9.31
N ASN A 129 11.47 17.81 10.39
CA ASN A 129 11.24 18.57 11.61
C ASN A 129 12.27 18.28 12.72
N ASP A 130 13.33 17.53 12.43
CA ASP A 130 14.35 17.15 13.41
C ASP A 130 15.06 18.39 13.97
N LYS A 131 14.76 18.71 15.23
CA LYS A 131 15.33 19.86 15.94
C LYS A 131 16.83 19.66 16.27
N ASN A 132 17.30 18.41 16.32
CA ASN A 132 18.69 18.08 16.59
C ASN A 132 19.57 18.23 15.32
N GLN A 133 18.97 18.38 14.15
CA GLN A 133 19.66 18.64 12.90
C GLN A 133 19.52 20.12 12.51
N PRO A 134 20.52 20.99 12.83
CA PRO A 134 20.42 22.42 12.56
C PRO A 134 20.50 22.77 11.07
N ASN A 135 21.09 21.89 10.25
CA ASN A 135 21.27 22.14 8.83
C ASN A 135 20.00 21.76 8.05
N GLU A 136 19.33 22.76 7.48
CA GLU A 136 18.10 22.56 6.72
C GLU A 136 18.27 21.67 5.49
N LEU A 137 19.35 21.81 4.74
CA LEU A 137 19.63 20.97 3.56
C LEU A 137 19.78 19.50 3.94
N ARG A 138 20.33 19.21 5.13
CA ARG A 138 20.40 17.84 5.65
C ARG A 138 19.00 17.32 6.03
N ARG A 139 18.15 18.15 6.64
CA ARG A 139 16.77 17.77 6.95
C ARG A 139 15.99 17.44 5.67
N ILE A 140 16.10 18.28 4.65
CA ILE A 140 15.50 18.04 3.32
C ILE A 140 16.00 16.71 2.73
N LYS A 141 17.32 16.48 2.75
CA LYS A 141 17.92 15.24 2.24
C LYS A 141 17.42 14.00 3.01
N ASN A 142 17.37 14.09 4.34
CA ASN A 142 16.90 13.00 5.18
C ASN A 142 15.41 12.72 4.97
N SER A 143 14.59 13.78 4.84
CA SER A 143 13.18 13.65 4.50
C SER A 143 13.00 12.96 3.13
N ARG A 144 13.77 13.38 2.14
CA ARG A 144 13.75 12.76 0.80
C ARG A 144 14.14 11.28 0.83
N PHE A 145 15.15 10.93 1.61
CA PHE A 145 15.55 9.53 1.80
C PHE A 145 14.37 8.65 2.25
N TRP A 146 13.57 9.13 3.22
CA TRP A 146 12.41 8.39 3.71
C TRP A 146 11.27 8.33 2.71
N ILE A 147 11.05 9.41 1.94
CA ILE A 147 10.09 9.40 0.82
C ILE A 147 10.48 8.32 -0.19
N ASP A 148 11.75 8.26 -0.59
CA ASP A 148 12.24 7.27 -1.56
C ASP A 148 12.13 5.83 -1.01
N LYS A 149 12.33 5.62 0.30
CA LYS A 149 12.12 4.33 0.96
C LYS A 149 10.65 3.92 0.95
N GLY A 150 9.73 4.84 1.25
CA GLY A 150 8.29 4.55 1.18
C GLY A 150 7.82 4.27 -0.25
N MET A 151 8.37 4.99 -1.24
CA MET A 151 8.12 4.75 -2.66
C MET A 151 8.57 3.33 -3.09
N ASP A 152 9.75 2.88 -2.63
CA ASP A 152 10.24 1.51 -2.87
C ASP A 152 9.28 0.46 -2.29
N ILE A 153 8.76 0.68 -1.08
CA ILE A 153 7.77 -0.20 -0.46
C ILE A 153 6.49 -0.26 -1.31
N TYR A 154 5.95 0.88 -1.74
CA TYR A 154 4.77 0.90 -2.60
C TYR A 154 5.00 0.21 -3.94
N GLN A 155 6.14 0.44 -4.58
CA GLN A 155 6.49 -0.16 -5.86
C GLN A 155 6.52 -1.69 -5.77
N ARG A 156 7.26 -2.23 -4.79
CA ARG A 156 7.30 -3.68 -4.54
C ARG A 156 5.93 -4.22 -4.12
N GLY A 157 5.14 -3.43 -3.40
CA GLY A 157 3.77 -3.76 -3.06
C GLY A 157 2.88 -3.95 -4.28
N ILE A 158 2.98 -3.03 -5.26
CA ILE A 158 2.28 -3.11 -6.56
C ILE A 158 2.73 -4.35 -7.34
N GLU A 159 4.02 -4.63 -7.41
CA GLU A 159 4.55 -5.82 -8.09
C GLU A 159 4.01 -7.13 -7.51
N ASN A 160 3.88 -7.20 -6.17
CA ASN A 160 3.36 -8.37 -5.49
C ASN A 160 1.83 -8.44 -5.46
N ASN A 161 1.12 -7.30 -5.56
CA ASN A 161 -0.33 -7.18 -5.46
C ASN A 161 -0.89 -6.25 -6.56
N PRO A 162 -0.70 -6.55 -7.85
CA PRO A 162 -0.98 -5.62 -8.95
C PRO A 162 -2.47 -5.25 -9.08
N GLN A 163 -3.38 -6.09 -8.56
CA GLN A 163 -4.82 -5.86 -8.60
C GLN A 163 -5.35 -5.07 -7.38
N TYR A 164 -4.49 -4.67 -6.46
CA TYR A 164 -4.91 -3.95 -5.28
C TYR A 164 -4.82 -2.43 -5.49
N TRP A 165 -5.95 -1.81 -5.88
CA TRP A 165 -6.05 -0.41 -6.28
C TRP A 165 -5.47 0.59 -5.26
N ARG A 166 -5.53 0.28 -3.95
CA ARG A 166 -5.04 1.19 -2.90
C ARG A 166 -3.55 1.47 -3.01
N LEU A 167 -2.73 0.48 -3.37
CA LEU A 167 -1.29 0.70 -3.54
C LEU A 167 -0.98 1.67 -4.69
N TRP A 168 -1.70 1.54 -5.80
CA TRP A 168 -1.60 2.50 -6.91
C TRP A 168 -2.05 3.89 -6.50
N ASN A 169 -3.16 3.98 -5.75
CA ASN A 169 -3.65 5.24 -5.20
C ASN A 169 -2.67 5.87 -4.20
N SER A 170 -2.05 5.07 -3.33
CA SER A 170 -1.06 5.55 -2.36
C SER A 170 0.19 6.08 -3.06
N MET A 171 0.64 5.43 -4.13
CA MET A 171 1.71 5.92 -4.98
C MET A 171 1.32 7.24 -5.67
N ALA A 172 0.10 7.34 -6.20
CA ALA A 172 -0.42 8.57 -6.81
C ALA A 172 -0.43 9.74 -5.81
N ASN A 173 -0.92 9.49 -4.60
CA ASN A 173 -0.90 10.48 -3.49
C ASN A 173 0.53 10.95 -3.16
N LEU A 174 1.49 10.04 -3.17
CA LEU A 174 2.89 10.37 -2.91
C LEU A 174 3.44 11.33 -3.97
N TYR A 175 3.22 11.04 -5.25
CA TYR A 175 3.61 11.92 -6.36
C TYR A 175 2.90 13.26 -6.30
N GLN A 176 1.58 13.27 -6.04
CA GLN A 176 0.79 14.49 -5.93
C GLN A 176 1.25 15.38 -4.77
N GLN A 177 1.36 14.81 -3.57
CA GLN A 177 1.45 15.63 -2.36
C GLN A 177 2.90 15.89 -1.92
N ARG A 178 3.78 14.88 -2.08
CA ARG A 178 5.17 14.99 -1.61
C ARG A 178 6.13 15.40 -2.71
N LEU A 179 5.94 14.90 -3.92
CA LEU A 179 6.85 15.14 -5.04
C LEU A 179 6.38 16.28 -5.96
N LYS A 180 5.08 16.63 -5.90
CA LYS A 180 4.44 17.61 -6.79
C LYS A 180 4.61 17.27 -8.28
N ASP A 181 4.83 15.99 -8.58
CA ASP A 181 4.85 15.48 -9.94
C ASP A 181 3.44 15.01 -10.34
N TYR A 182 2.66 15.98 -10.78
CA TYR A 182 1.26 15.77 -11.10
C TYR A 182 1.04 14.87 -12.33
N LYS A 183 1.97 14.88 -13.30
CA LYS A 183 1.86 14.00 -14.47
C LYS A 183 2.01 12.53 -14.08
N THR A 184 3.01 12.23 -13.28
CA THR A 184 3.20 10.88 -12.76
C THR A 184 2.05 10.49 -11.82
N ALA A 185 1.55 11.41 -10.99
CA ALA A 185 0.36 11.18 -10.16
C ALA A 185 -0.87 10.82 -11.02
N ALA A 186 -1.10 11.52 -12.15
CA ALA A 186 -2.19 11.20 -13.07
C ALA A 186 -2.13 9.76 -13.58
N TYR A 187 -0.95 9.30 -13.97
CA TYR A 187 -0.73 7.92 -14.41
C TYR A 187 -1.13 6.90 -13.32
N TYR A 188 -0.65 7.09 -12.10
CA TYR A 188 -0.95 6.16 -11.01
C TYR A 188 -2.42 6.20 -10.59
N TYR A 189 -3.08 7.36 -10.60
CA TYR A 189 -4.53 7.47 -10.36
C TYR A 189 -5.33 6.76 -11.45
N GLN A 190 -4.93 6.91 -12.70
CA GLN A 190 -5.57 6.20 -13.81
C GLN A 190 -5.48 4.69 -13.60
N LYS A 191 -4.29 4.18 -13.31
CA LYS A 191 -4.09 2.76 -13.01
C LYS A 191 -4.95 2.29 -11.84
N ALA A 192 -5.01 3.07 -10.75
CA ALA A 192 -5.86 2.75 -9.61
C ALA A 192 -7.34 2.68 -9.98
N SER A 193 -7.84 3.61 -10.80
CA SER A 193 -9.26 3.68 -11.19
C SER A 193 -9.71 2.55 -12.13
N GLU A 194 -8.78 1.95 -12.87
CA GLU A 194 -9.03 0.84 -13.79
C GLU A 194 -9.14 -0.52 -13.07
N LEU A 195 -8.78 -0.59 -11.80
CA LEU A 195 -8.71 -1.85 -11.05
C LEU A 195 -10.05 -2.24 -10.40
N PRO A 196 -10.28 -3.55 -10.16
CA PRO A 196 -11.48 -4.01 -9.48
C PRO A 196 -11.68 -3.37 -8.10
N ASN A 197 -12.93 -3.07 -7.77
CA ASN A 197 -13.33 -2.47 -6.49
C ASN A 197 -12.71 -1.08 -6.22
N ALA A 198 -12.13 -0.44 -7.22
CA ALA A 198 -11.68 0.95 -7.11
C ALA A 198 -12.90 1.88 -6.92
N PRO A 199 -12.83 2.84 -6.01
CA PRO A 199 -13.90 3.82 -5.85
C PRO A 199 -14.06 4.68 -7.11
N VAL A 200 -15.30 4.89 -7.52
CA VAL A 200 -15.65 5.64 -8.73
C VAL A 200 -15.05 7.05 -8.76
N TYR A 201 -14.91 7.70 -7.62
CA TYR A 201 -14.34 9.04 -7.53
C TYR A 201 -12.89 9.13 -8.05
N LEU A 202 -12.15 8.01 -8.09
CA LEU A 202 -10.77 7.99 -8.60
C LEU A 202 -10.69 8.30 -10.10
N GLU A 203 -11.74 8.02 -10.84
CA GLU A 203 -11.79 8.25 -12.30
C GLU A 203 -11.59 9.73 -12.69
N ARG A 204 -11.82 10.66 -11.77
CA ARG A 204 -11.64 12.11 -11.98
C ARG A 204 -10.21 12.57 -11.79
N PHE A 205 -9.45 11.88 -10.94
CA PHE A 205 -8.14 12.35 -10.52
C PHE A 205 -7.14 12.52 -11.66
N PRO A 206 -7.08 11.65 -12.66
CA PRO A 206 -6.17 11.87 -13.79
C PRO A 206 -6.37 13.24 -14.46
N ALA A 207 -7.63 13.61 -14.73
CA ALA A 207 -7.95 14.89 -15.35
C ALA A 207 -7.57 16.08 -14.45
N ILE A 208 -7.85 15.98 -13.15
CA ILE A 208 -7.47 17.00 -12.15
C ILE A 208 -5.93 17.14 -12.09
N MET A 209 -5.21 16.02 -12.10
CA MET A 209 -3.75 16.03 -12.02
C MET A 209 -3.11 16.62 -13.28
N TYR A 210 -3.62 16.32 -14.47
CA TYR A 210 -3.16 16.96 -15.71
C TYR A 210 -3.36 18.47 -15.67
N HIS A 211 -4.53 18.94 -15.17
CA HIS A 211 -4.76 20.37 -15.00
C HIS A 211 -3.75 21.00 -14.02
N MET A 212 -3.51 20.36 -12.88
CA MET A 212 -2.48 20.81 -11.91
C MET A 212 -1.06 20.81 -12.50
N ALA A 213 -0.80 19.95 -13.46
CA ALA A 213 0.46 19.90 -14.22
C ALA A 213 0.57 21.00 -15.29
N GLY A 214 -0.48 21.79 -15.51
CA GLY A 214 -0.57 22.77 -16.59
C GLY A 214 -0.81 22.16 -17.97
N ASP A 215 -1.14 20.86 -18.04
CA ASP A 215 -1.42 20.14 -19.28
C ASP A 215 -2.94 20.11 -19.52
N ASP A 216 -3.46 21.31 -19.87
CA ASP A 216 -4.91 21.48 -20.05
C ASP A 216 -5.47 20.63 -21.20
N LYS A 217 -4.65 20.32 -22.22
CA LYS A 217 -5.06 19.44 -23.30
C LYS A 217 -5.31 18.01 -22.81
N ALA A 218 -4.35 17.43 -22.10
CA ALA A 218 -4.50 16.10 -21.52
C ALA A 218 -5.63 16.07 -20.48
N SER A 219 -5.79 17.14 -19.68
CA SER A 219 -6.91 17.29 -18.75
C SER A 219 -8.25 17.25 -19.47
N TYR A 220 -8.41 18.02 -20.54
CA TYR A 220 -9.63 18.06 -21.34
C TYR A 220 -9.96 16.71 -21.98
N GLU A 221 -8.96 16.04 -22.54
CA GLU A 221 -9.11 14.70 -23.11
C GLU A 221 -9.58 13.68 -22.05
N ALA A 222 -8.99 13.71 -20.86
CA ALA A 222 -9.37 12.82 -19.75
C ALA A 222 -10.79 13.10 -19.24
N TRP A 223 -11.18 14.37 -19.09
CA TRP A 223 -12.53 14.75 -18.72
C TRP A 223 -13.56 14.34 -19.76
N THR A 224 -13.26 14.56 -21.04
CA THR A 224 -14.15 14.19 -22.15
C THR A 224 -14.34 12.67 -22.22
N ALA A 225 -13.27 11.91 -22.05
CA ALA A 225 -13.34 10.45 -21.99
C ALA A 225 -14.22 9.96 -20.85
N LEU A 226 -14.08 10.56 -19.66
CA LEU A 226 -14.92 10.24 -18.50
C LEU A 226 -16.40 10.58 -18.78
N TRP A 227 -16.68 11.78 -19.26
CA TRP A 227 -18.03 12.24 -19.57
C TRP A 227 -18.74 11.33 -20.58
N ASN A 228 -18.06 10.94 -21.65
CA ASN A 228 -18.62 10.10 -22.70
C ASN A 228 -18.94 8.67 -22.24
N ARG A 229 -18.22 8.19 -21.21
CA ARG A 229 -18.45 6.88 -20.61
C ARG A 229 -19.62 6.87 -19.62
N LEU A 230 -19.93 8.01 -19.00
CA LEU A 230 -20.99 8.12 -18.01
C LEU A 230 -22.38 8.19 -18.67
N THR A 231 -23.36 7.50 -18.09
CA THR A 231 -24.77 7.64 -18.44
C THR A 231 -25.29 9.03 -18.05
N PRO A 232 -26.39 9.53 -18.65
CA PRO A 232 -26.98 10.82 -18.29
C PRO A 232 -27.29 10.94 -16.77
N ALA A 233 -27.73 9.86 -16.14
CA ALA A 233 -27.99 9.84 -14.69
C ALA A 233 -26.69 10.00 -13.89
N GLN A 234 -25.66 9.22 -14.21
CA GLN A 234 -24.35 9.30 -13.57
C GLN A 234 -23.67 10.66 -13.71
N ARG A 235 -23.88 11.36 -14.82
CA ARG A 235 -23.34 12.71 -15.02
C ARG A 235 -23.89 13.73 -14.00
N LEU A 236 -25.06 13.49 -13.45
CA LEU A 236 -25.67 14.32 -12.42
C LEU A 236 -25.21 13.97 -10.98
N GLU A 237 -24.62 12.80 -10.80
CA GLU A 237 -24.17 12.34 -9.49
C GLU A 237 -22.83 12.95 -9.08
N PRO A 238 -22.74 13.60 -7.90
CA PRO A 238 -21.50 14.23 -7.43
C PRO A 238 -20.30 13.28 -7.35
N GLN A 239 -20.54 12.00 -7.08
CA GLN A 239 -19.51 10.98 -6.95
C GLN A 239 -18.82 10.64 -8.29
N HIS A 240 -19.54 10.76 -9.42
CA HIS A 240 -18.99 10.47 -10.75
C HIS A 240 -18.34 11.69 -11.38
N PHE A 241 -18.97 12.85 -11.29
CA PHE A 241 -18.50 14.04 -12.00
C PHE A 241 -18.14 15.23 -11.07
N ALA A 242 -18.44 15.17 -9.79
CA ALA A 242 -18.15 16.18 -8.75
C ALA A 242 -18.71 17.60 -8.98
N GLY A 243 -19.91 17.68 -9.56
CA GLY A 243 -20.73 18.89 -9.46
C GLY A 243 -20.16 20.16 -10.10
N LYS A 244 -20.59 21.30 -9.58
CA LYS A 244 -20.34 22.64 -10.14
C LYS A 244 -18.86 23.01 -10.26
N ASN A 245 -18.00 22.57 -9.33
CA ASN A 245 -16.58 22.95 -9.33
C ASN A 245 -15.81 22.40 -10.54
N ASN A 246 -16.06 21.15 -10.93
CA ASN A 246 -15.38 20.58 -12.08
C ASN A 246 -15.95 21.12 -13.41
N ALA A 247 -17.23 21.44 -13.46
CA ALA A 247 -17.82 22.10 -14.62
C ALA A 247 -17.19 23.48 -14.86
N GLU A 248 -16.91 24.24 -13.81
CA GLU A 248 -16.24 25.54 -13.89
C GLU A 248 -14.80 25.40 -14.41
N VAL A 249 -14.03 24.45 -13.84
CA VAL A 249 -12.66 24.17 -14.29
C VAL A 249 -12.65 23.76 -15.77
N LEU A 250 -13.60 22.93 -16.18
CA LEU A 250 -13.71 22.50 -17.58
C LEU A 250 -14.06 23.63 -18.53
N ARG A 251 -14.97 24.52 -18.14
CA ARG A 251 -15.28 25.72 -18.92
C ARG A 251 -14.03 26.58 -19.13
N GLN A 252 -13.24 26.80 -18.07
CA GLN A 252 -11.99 27.55 -18.15
C GLN A 252 -10.98 26.86 -19.07
N ILE A 253 -10.87 25.54 -19.03
CA ILE A 253 -10.02 24.75 -19.93
C ILE A 253 -10.50 24.89 -21.38
N GLU A 254 -11.82 24.76 -21.66
CA GLU A 254 -12.40 24.91 -22.98
C GLU A 254 -12.18 26.31 -23.58
N GLU A 255 -12.29 27.35 -22.76
CA GLU A 255 -12.00 28.73 -23.15
C GLU A 255 -10.52 28.91 -23.48
N LYS A 256 -9.64 28.44 -22.59
CA LYS A 256 -8.18 28.51 -22.76
C LYS A 256 -7.69 27.78 -24.01
N LEU A 257 -8.29 26.63 -24.31
CA LEU A 257 -8.01 25.83 -25.51
C LEU A 257 -8.74 26.36 -26.76
N SER A 258 -9.53 27.42 -26.65
CA SER A 258 -10.34 27.99 -27.74
C SER A 258 -11.27 26.96 -28.41
N ILE A 259 -11.85 26.05 -27.61
CA ILE A 259 -12.77 25.04 -28.10
C ILE A 259 -14.06 25.75 -28.62
N PRO A 260 -14.46 25.55 -29.87
CA PRO A 260 -15.71 26.12 -30.38
C PRO A 260 -16.92 25.68 -29.57
N LYS A 261 -17.91 26.58 -29.37
CA LYS A 261 -19.07 26.30 -28.51
C LYS A 261 -19.83 25.02 -28.93
N GLU A 262 -19.90 24.75 -30.19
CA GLU A 262 -20.57 23.58 -30.77
C GLU A 262 -19.86 22.25 -30.47
N LYS A 263 -18.58 22.32 -30.08
CA LYS A 263 -17.74 21.16 -29.74
C LYS A 263 -17.51 21.00 -28.22
N ARG A 264 -18.03 21.94 -27.43
CA ARG A 264 -17.89 21.88 -25.99
C ARG A 264 -18.73 20.75 -25.42
N VAL A 265 -18.15 20.04 -24.47
CA VAL A 265 -18.74 18.80 -23.90
C VAL A 265 -19.76 19.13 -22.81
N PHE A 266 -19.62 20.29 -22.16
CA PHE A 266 -20.45 20.65 -21.01
C PHE A 266 -21.55 21.63 -21.37
N PRO A 267 -22.83 21.33 -21.03
CA PRO A 267 -23.91 22.26 -21.20
C PRO A 267 -23.68 23.46 -20.25
N TYR A 268 -23.84 24.65 -20.78
CA TYR A 268 -23.80 25.93 -20.08
C TYR A 268 -25.10 26.19 -19.37
#